data_002cc799ad16dd529ece17ee100910de
#
_entry.id   002cc799ad16dd529ece17ee100910de
#
_cell.length_a   1.000
_cell.length_b   1.000
_cell.length_c   1.000
_cell.angle_alpha   90.00
_cell.angle_beta   90.00
_cell.angle_gamma   90.00
#
_symmetry.space_group_name_H-M   'P 1'
#
loop_
_entity.id
_entity.type
_entity.pdbx_description
1 polymer ?
#
loop_
_entity_poly.entity_id
_entity_poly.type
_entity_poly.pdbx_seq_one_letter_code
_entity_poly.pdbx_strand_id
1 'polypeptide(L)'
;QDVYTLENYITLAANTLHRTIFIKTIWSSLLVTFLALVLCYPIAFYLARTARPSMVSLLMMGIIVPYWINELLRIFAWQLILSDAGILNQLLLWLQVTNEPVNFRAGNSAVILGMVYAYILFMVFPLYNAMESLDANQIDGARGLGAGWLRIHWKIVIPHAKPGMAVGCIMTFM
;
A
#
# COMPACT_ATOMS: atom_id res chain seq x y z
N GLN A 1 -12.37 -35.18 29.10
CA GLN A 1 -12.37 -35.79 27.76
C GLN A 1 -12.51 -34.66 26.77
N ASP A 2 -11.41 -34.31 26.14
CA ASP A 2 -11.38 -33.30 25.10
C ASP A 2 -12.03 -33.89 23.83
N VAL A 3 -13.31 -33.62 23.68
CA VAL A 3 -14.04 -34.01 22.46
C VAL A 3 -13.67 -32.97 21.39
N TYR A 4 -12.86 -33.37 20.45
CA TYR A 4 -12.60 -32.56 19.24
C TYR A 4 -13.90 -32.51 18.43
N THR A 5 -14.71 -31.46 18.62
CA THR A 5 -15.96 -31.26 17.90
C THR A 5 -15.80 -30.13 16.85
N LEU A 6 -16.38 -30.33 15.68
CA LEU A 6 -16.48 -29.30 14.64
C LEU A 6 -17.55 -28.23 14.95
N GLU A 7 -18.23 -28.36 16.10
CA GLU A 7 -19.30 -27.44 16.55
C GLU A 7 -18.86 -25.98 16.58
N ASN A 8 -17.62 -25.70 16.98
CA ASN A 8 -17.07 -24.35 17.00
C ASN A 8 -17.01 -23.75 15.58
N TYR A 9 -16.65 -24.53 14.59
CA TYR A 9 -16.59 -24.07 13.19
C TYR A 9 -17.99 -23.89 12.61
N ILE A 10 -18.93 -24.77 12.96
CA ILE A 10 -20.34 -24.67 12.54
C ILE A 10 -20.98 -23.42 13.17
N THR A 11 -20.75 -23.18 14.46
CA THR A 11 -21.25 -21.99 15.17
C THR A 11 -20.65 -20.70 14.60
N LEU A 12 -19.37 -20.72 14.25
CA LEU A 12 -18.69 -19.59 13.63
C LEU A 12 -19.27 -19.26 12.25
N ALA A 13 -19.56 -20.28 11.45
CA ALA A 13 -20.17 -20.14 10.12
C ALA A 13 -21.66 -19.75 10.17
N ALA A 14 -22.40 -20.25 11.17
CA ALA A 14 -23.82 -19.99 11.33
C ALA A 14 -24.12 -18.59 11.90
N ASN A 15 -23.17 -18.00 12.63
CA ASN A 15 -23.36 -16.68 13.24
C ASN A 15 -23.21 -15.56 12.20
N THR A 16 -24.30 -14.86 11.94
CA THR A 16 -24.35 -13.76 10.95
C THR A 16 -23.35 -12.64 11.26
N LEU A 17 -23.08 -12.38 12.55
CA LEU A 17 -22.11 -11.36 12.97
C LEU A 17 -20.69 -11.72 12.53
N HIS A 18 -20.26 -12.95 12.80
CA HIS A 18 -18.92 -13.43 12.42
C HIS A 18 -18.72 -13.43 10.90
N ARG A 19 -19.72 -13.87 10.15
CA ARG A 19 -19.70 -13.84 8.68
C ARG A 19 -19.56 -12.42 8.14
N THR A 20 -20.31 -11.47 8.72
CA THR A 20 -20.24 -10.06 8.31
C THR A 20 -18.88 -9.44 8.60
N ILE A 21 -18.30 -9.73 9.78
CA ILE A 21 -16.96 -9.25 10.15
C ILE A 21 -15.92 -9.85 9.19
N PHE A 22 -15.98 -11.16 8.94
CA PHE A 22 -15.04 -11.85 8.06
C PHE A 22 -15.06 -11.28 6.64
N ILE A 23 -16.24 -11.06 6.07
CA ILE A 23 -16.38 -10.46 4.73
C ILE A 23 -15.83 -9.03 4.72
N LYS A 24 -16.14 -8.23 5.74
CA LYS A 24 -15.62 -6.85 5.85
C LYS A 24 -14.09 -6.84 5.95
N THR A 25 -13.49 -7.75 6.70
CA THR A 25 -12.04 -7.86 6.84
C THR A 25 -11.38 -8.20 5.52
N ILE A 26 -11.88 -9.22 4.81
CA ILE A 26 -11.36 -9.60 3.49
C ILE A 26 -11.46 -8.42 2.52
N TRP A 27 -12.61 -7.75 2.48
CA TRP A 27 -12.82 -6.61 1.60
C TRP A 27 -11.88 -5.45 1.92
N SER A 28 -11.70 -5.14 3.21
CA SER A 28 -10.76 -4.10 3.65
C SER A 28 -9.31 -4.45 3.30
N SER A 29 -8.89 -5.71 3.50
CA SER A 29 -7.54 -6.16 3.14
C SER A 29 -7.28 -6.08 1.63
N LEU A 30 -8.26 -6.47 0.80
CA LEU A 30 -8.18 -6.32 -0.65
C LEU A 30 -8.06 -4.85 -1.07
N LEU A 31 -8.86 -3.98 -0.45
CA LEU A 31 -8.82 -2.55 -0.72
C LEU A 31 -7.47 -1.94 -0.34
N VAL A 32 -6.96 -2.25 0.85
CA VAL A 32 -5.65 -1.79 1.33
C VAL A 32 -4.53 -2.28 0.40
N THR A 33 -4.55 -3.56 0.03
CA THR A 33 -3.56 -4.14 -0.89
C THR A 33 -3.59 -3.45 -2.25
N PHE A 34 -4.77 -3.20 -2.80
CA PHE A 34 -4.93 -2.50 -4.06
C PHE A 34 -4.43 -1.06 -3.98
N LEU A 35 -4.81 -0.32 -2.93
CA LEU A 35 -4.35 1.06 -2.73
C LEU A 35 -2.83 1.12 -2.53
N ALA A 36 -2.28 0.21 -1.72
CA ALA A 36 -0.83 0.11 -1.53
C ALA A 36 -0.11 -0.17 -2.85
N LEU A 37 -0.62 -1.10 -3.68
CA LEU A 37 -0.05 -1.39 -4.99
C LEU A 37 -0.07 -0.17 -5.91
N VAL A 38 -1.21 0.53 -6.01
CA VAL A 38 -1.38 1.72 -6.86
C VAL A 38 -0.44 2.85 -6.43
N LEU A 39 -0.26 3.06 -5.12
CA LEU A 39 0.64 4.08 -4.58
C LEU A 39 2.11 3.68 -4.72
N CYS A 40 2.45 2.43 -4.41
CA CYS A 40 3.84 1.96 -4.39
C CYS A 40 4.39 1.70 -5.79
N TYR A 41 3.55 1.37 -6.77
CA TYR A 41 4.00 1.10 -8.14
C TYR A 41 4.78 2.27 -8.77
N PRO A 42 4.24 3.51 -8.82
CA PRO A 42 4.99 4.64 -9.37
C PRO A 42 6.23 5.00 -8.55
N ILE A 43 6.18 4.83 -7.23
CA ILE A 43 7.32 5.06 -6.34
C ILE A 43 8.44 4.07 -6.65
N ALA A 44 8.12 2.78 -6.70
CA ALA A 44 9.08 1.72 -7.01
C ALA A 44 9.68 1.88 -8.42
N PHE A 45 8.85 2.23 -9.40
CA PHE A 45 9.32 2.49 -10.77
C PHE A 45 10.27 3.70 -10.83
N TYR A 46 9.92 4.79 -10.16
CA TYR A 46 10.78 5.98 -10.09
C TYR A 46 12.13 5.65 -9.44
N LEU A 47 12.11 4.94 -8.30
CA LEU A 47 13.32 4.53 -7.58
C LEU A 47 14.21 3.62 -8.44
N ALA A 48 13.61 2.64 -9.12
CA ALA A 48 14.36 1.64 -9.89
C ALA A 48 14.90 2.18 -11.23
N ARG A 49 14.26 3.21 -11.83
CA ARG A 49 14.54 3.59 -13.22
C ARG A 49 14.92 5.04 -13.45
N THR A 50 14.53 5.93 -12.56
CA THR A 50 14.68 7.37 -12.79
C THR A 50 15.60 8.03 -11.77
N ALA A 51 15.56 7.55 -10.53
CA ALA A 51 16.29 8.16 -9.43
C ALA A 51 17.81 7.91 -9.54
N ARG A 52 18.60 8.89 -9.14
CA ARG A 52 20.05 8.74 -8.99
C ARG A 52 20.36 7.82 -7.80
N PRO A 53 21.48 7.06 -7.80
CA PRO A 53 21.82 6.13 -6.70
C PRO A 53 21.78 6.76 -5.31
N SER A 54 22.29 7.99 -5.17
CA SER A 54 22.24 8.73 -3.90
C SER A 54 20.81 9.07 -3.45
N MET A 55 19.92 9.36 -4.40
CA MET A 55 18.53 9.67 -4.16
C MET A 55 17.74 8.40 -3.78
N VAL A 56 18.06 7.25 -4.38
CA VAL A 56 17.47 5.95 -4.04
C VAL A 56 17.75 5.63 -2.58
N SER A 57 18.99 5.74 -2.13
CA SER A 57 19.37 5.50 -0.73
C SER A 57 18.63 6.44 0.23
N LEU A 58 18.54 7.73 -0.10
CA LEU A 58 17.85 8.73 0.72
C LEU A 58 16.35 8.42 0.83
N LEU A 59 15.70 8.13 -0.29
CA LEU A 59 14.26 7.83 -0.32
C LEU A 59 13.94 6.51 0.37
N MET A 60 14.78 5.48 0.18
CA MET A 60 14.64 4.21 0.91
C MET A 60 14.80 4.39 2.40
N MET A 61 15.79 5.17 2.86
CA MET A 61 15.91 5.54 4.28
C MET A 61 14.67 6.29 4.78
N GLY A 62 14.14 7.22 3.99
CA GLY A 62 12.93 7.95 4.32
C GLY A 62 11.70 7.05 4.50
N ILE A 63 11.65 5.92 3.79
CA ILE A 63 10.60 4.91 3.96
C ILE A 63 10.86 4.02 5.17
N ILE A 64 12.12 3.62 5.42
CA ILE A 64 12.49 2.68 6.50
C ILE A 64 12.47 3.35 7.88
N VAL A 65 13.04 4.56 8.01
CA VAL A 65 13.22 5.24 9.31
C VAL A 65 11.92 5.35 10.11
N PRO A 66 10.76 5.74 9.51
CA PRO A 66 9.49 5.79 10.24
C PRO A 66 9.03 4.46 10.85
N TYR A 67 9.51 3.32 10.33
CA TYR A 67 9.19 2.00 10.89
C TYR A 67 9.93 1.69 12.19
N TRP A 68 11.04 2.36 12.47
CA TRP A 68 11.78 2.25 13.72
C TRP A 68 11.06 2.96 14.89
N ILE A 69 10.08 3.81 14.57
CA ILE A 69 9.25 4.46 15.59
C ILE A 69 8.30 3.41 16.15
N ASN A 70 8.15 3.43 17.48
CA ASN A 70 7.21 2.54 18.19
C ASN A 70 5.80 2.63 17.59
N GLU A 71 5.15 1.48 17.42
CA GLU A 71 3.85 1.38 16.78
C GLU A 71 2.77 2.18 17.50
N LEU A 72 2.78 2.21 18.83
CA LEU A 72 1.83 3.02 19.62
C LEU A 72 1.97 4.52 19.31
N LEU A 73 3.19 5.03 19.28
CA LEU A 73 3.43 6.43 18.93
C LEU A 73 2.96 6.75 17.52
N ARG A 74 3.13 5.82 16.59
CA ARG A 74 2.66 5.96 15.21
C ARG A 74 1.14 6.00 15.12
N ILE A 75 0.43 5.16 15.90
CA ILE A 75 -1.02 5.20 15.98
C ILE A 75 -1.52 6.53 16.54
N PHE A 76 -0.90 7.04 17.62
CA PHE A 76 -1.24 8.35 18.17
C PHE A 76 -0.95 9.50 17.19
N ALA A 77 0.16 9.44 16.47
CA ALA A 77 0.47 10.42 15.43
C ALA A 77 -0.62 10.45 14.34
N TRP A 78 -1.07 9.29 13.87
CA TRP A 78 -2.17 9.20 12.90
C TRP A 78 -3.48 9.76 13.45
N GLN A 79 -3.80 9.51 14.74
CA GLN A 79 -4.99 10.07 15.37
C GLN A 79 -4.94 11.60 15.43
N LEU A 80 -3.77 12.19 15.69
CA LEU A 80 -3.58 13.63 15.68
C LEU A 80 -3.67 14.22 14.28
N ILE A 81 -3.02 13.60 13.29
CA ILE A 81 -3.02 14.05 11.88
C ILE A 81 -4.43 14.04 11.30
N LEU A 82 -5.24 13.01 11.61
CA LEU A 82 -6.59 12.79 11.09
C LEU A 82 -7.69 13.43 11.96
N SER A 83 -7.34 14.16 13.03
CA SER A 83 -8.31 14.86 13.86
C SER A 83 -8.94 16.04 13.11
N ASP A 84 -10.08 16.54 13.61
CA ASP A 84 -10.78 17.66 12.99
C ASP A 84 -9.91 18.94 12.92
N ALA A 85 -9.07 19.17 13.94
CA ALA A 85 -8.05 20.22 13.98
C ALA A 85 -6.68 19.76 13.48
N GLY A 86 -6.57 18.56 12.90
CA GLY A 86 -5.32 17.94 12.48
C GLY A 86 -4.70 18.60 11.26
N ILE A 87 -3.41 18.31 11.05
CA ILE A 87 -2.62 18.89 9.96
C ILE A 87 -3.25 18.58 8.59
N LEU A 88 -3.84 17.39 8.41
CA LEU A 88 -4.46 17.01 7.13
C LEU A 88 -5.68 17.91 6.83
N ASN A 89 -6.55 18.15 7.80
CA ASN A 89 -7.69 19.05 7.65
C ASN A 89 -7.27 20.49 7.41
N GLN A 90 -6.27 20.98 8.16
CA GLN A 90 -5.73 22.32 7.92
C GLN A 90 -5.17 22.49 6.52
N LEU A 91 -4.50 21.48 5.99
CA LEU A 91 -3.95 21.49 4.63
C LEU A 91 -5.06 21.46 3.57
N LEU A 92 -6.11 20.65 3.77
CA LEU A 92 -7.28 20.60 2.86
C LEU A 92 -8.04 21.92 2.82
N LEU A 93 -8.23 22.56 3.98
CA LEU A 93 -8.86 23.88 4.08
C LEU A 93 -7.98 24.96 3.43
N TRP A 94 -6.67 24.93 3.65
CA TRP A 94 -5.74 25.88 3.04
C TRP A 94 -5.68 25.74 1.52
N LEU A 95 -5.74 24.51 0.98
CA LEU A 95 -5.81 24.23 -0.45
C LEU A 95 -7.20 24.50 -1.05
N GLN A 96 -8.18 24.91 -0.23
CA GLN A 96 -9.57 25.12 -0.63
C GLN A 96 -10.22 23.90 -1.31
N VAL A 97 -9.75 22.69 -0.97
CA VAL A 97 -10.35 21.44 -1.45
C VAL A 97 -11.66 21.15 -0.75
N THR A 98 -11.76 21.55 0.53
CA THR A 98 -12.98 21.42 1.35
C THR A 98 -13.26 22.74 2.06
N ASN A 99 -14.53 23.04 2.28
CA ASN A 99 -14.96 24.25 3.03
C ASN A 99 -15.12 23.99 4.53
N GLU A 100 -15.21 22.72 4.93
CA GLU A 100 -15.37 22.28 6.32
C GLU A 100 -14.39 21.14 6.63
N PRO A 101 -14.00 20.95 7.91
CA PRO A 101 -13.17 19.84 8.32
C PRO A 101 -13.82 18.50 7.99
N VAL A 102 -13.09 17.62 7.33
CA VAL A 102 -13.55 16.27 7.01
C VAL A 102 -13.35 15.37 8.22
N ASN A 103 -14.42 14.73 8.68
CA ASN A 103 -14.34 13.79 9.78
C ASN A 103 -13.78 12.43 9.28
N PHE A 104 -12.46 12.31 9.19
CA PHE A 104 -11.79 11.06 8.80
C PHE A 104 -12.00 9.93 9.81
N ARG A 105 -12.37 10.25 11.06
CA ARG A 105 -12.56 9.28 12.15
C ARG A 105 -13.94 8.63 12.13
N ALA A 106 -14.91 9.26 11.47
CA ALA A 106 -16.27 8.75 11.34
C ALA A 106 -16.38 7.69 10.23
N GLY A 107 -15.56 6.63 10.30
CA GLY A 107 -15.62 5.56 9.32
C GLY A 107 -14.33 4.75 9.24
N ASN A 108 -14.22 3.90 8.21
CA ASN A 108 -13.05 3.06 8.00
C ASN A 108 -11.88 3.79 7.30
N SER A 109 -12.05 5.05 6.90
CA SER A 109 -11.06 5.80 6.12
C SER A 109 -9.73 6.00 6.87
N ALA A 110 -9.80 6.37 8.14
CA ALA A 110 -8.61 6.52 8.98
C ALA A 110 -7.85 5.19 9.15
N VAL A 111 -8.59 4.10 9.34
CA VAL A 111 -8.00 2.76 9.47
C VAL A 111 -7.34 2.33 8.18
N ILE A 112 -8.01 2.53 7.04
CA ILE A 112 -7.48 2.20 5.71
C ILE A 112 -6.20 2.99 5.41
N LEU A 113 -6.20 4.31 5.67
CA LEU A 113 -5.01 5.15 5.50
C LEU A 113 -3.84 4.69 6.38
N GLY A 114 -4.12 4.41 7.65
CA GLY A 114 -3.12 3.88 8.58
C GLY A 114 -2.56 2.53 8.14
N MET A 115 -3.42 1.63 7.65
CA MET A 115 -3.02 0.33 7.13
C MET A 115 -2.18 0.47 5.85
N VAL A 116 -2.59 1.29 4.88
CA VAL A 116 -1.81 1.53 3.66
C VAL A 116 -0.42 2.02 4.02
N TYR A 117 -0.32 2.99 4.94
CA TYR A 117 0.97 3.46 5.42
C TYR A 117 1.79 2.35 6.11
N ALA A 118 1.15 1.55 6.98
CA ALA A 118 1.82 0.46 7.69
C ALA A 118 2.38 -0.63 6.76
N TYR A 119 1.77 -0.85 5.61
CA TYR A 119 2.19 -1.89 4.66
C TYR A 119 2.98 -1.38 3.45
N ILE A 120 3.22 -0.07 3.33
CA ILE A 120 4.00 0.53 2.24
C ILE A 120 5.36 -0.16 2.06
N LEU A 121 6.07 -0.43 3.16
CA LEU A 121 7.38 -1.05 3.13
C LEU A 121 7.33 -2.45 2.50
N PHE A 122 6.35 -3.27 2.90
CA PHE A 122 6.16 -4.62 2.40
C PHE A 122 5.79 -4.67 0.92
N MET A 123 5.20 -3.60 0.40
CA MET A 123 4.87 -3.48 -1.02
C MET A 123 6.00 -2.89 -1.86
N VAL A 124 6.67 -1.81 -1.37
CA VAL A 124 7.71 -1.09 -2.14
C VAL A 124 8.93 -1.97 -2.40
N PHE A 125 9.42 -2.72 -1.40
CA PHE A 125 10.65 -3.50 -1.53
C PHE A 125 10.58 -4.58 -2.60
N PRO A 126 9.60 -5.51 -2.60
CA PRO A 126 9.50 -6.51 -3.65
C PRO A 126 9.30 -5.90 -5.04
N LEU A 127 8.52 -4.81 -5.13
CA LEU A 127 8.31 -4.09 -6.38
C LEU A 127 9.60 -3.46 -6.90
N TYR A 128 10.33 -2.77 -6.03
CA TYR A 128 11.61 -2.13 -6.36
C TYR A 128 12.60 -3.17 -6.89
N ASN A 129 12.82 -4.26 -6.14
CA ASN A 129 13.75 -5.32 -6.53
C ASN A 129 13.39 -5.95 -7.88
N ALA A 130 12.09 -6.21 -8.10
CA ALA A 130 11.64 -6.75 -9.38
C ALA A 130 11.82 -5.75 -10.54
N MET A 131 11.59 -4.47 -10.30
CA MET A 131 11.78 -3.44 -11.33
C MET A 131 13.25 -3.12 -11.57
N GLU A 132 14.09 -3.17 -10.54
CA GLU A 132 15.53 -2.94 -10.65
C GLU A 132 16.22 -4.01 -11.50
N SER A 133 15.78 -5.27 -11.37
CA SER A 133 16.32 -6.39 -12.16
C SER A 133 15.97 -6.36 -13.65
N LEU A 134 15.06 -5.50 -14.08
CA LEU A 134 14.72 -5.36 -15.51
C LEU A 134 15.89 -4.74 -16.26
N ASP A 135 16.32 -5.34 -17.37
CA ASP A 135 17.39 -4.77 -18.21
C ASP A 135 16.92 -3.46 -18.90
N ALA A 136 17.70 -2.38 -18.71
CA ALA A 136 17.44 -1.08 -19.32
C ALA A 136 17.40 -1.15 -20.85
N ASN A 137 18.20 -2.02 -21.46
CA ASN A 137 18.26 -2.21 -22.90
C ASN A 137 16.91 -2.65 -23.50
N GLN A 138 16.07 -3.36 -22.73
CA GLN A 138 14.74 -3.76 -23.19
C GLN A 138 13.81 -2.54 -23.33
N ILE A 139 13.91 -1.59 -22.40
CA ILE A 139 13.12 -0.35 -22.46
C ILE A 139 13.62 0.54 -23.61
N ASP A 140 14.94 0.69 -23.72
CA ASP A 140 15.55 1.55 -24.74
C ASP A 140 15.37 0.97 -26.15
N GLY A 141 15.50 -0.35 -26.32
CA GLY A 141 15.19 -1.04 -27.56
C GLY A 141 13.73 -0.86 -27.99
N ALA A 142 12.79 -0.97 -27.04
CA ALA A 142 11.38 -0.73 -27.32
C ALA A 142 11.09 0.74 -27.72
N ARG A 143 11.76 1.70 -27.08
CA ARG A 143 11.69 3.13 -27.44
C ARG A 143 12.24 3.36 -28.84
N GLY A 144 13.37 2.75 -29.18
CA GLY A 144 13.97 2.83 -30.52
C GLY A 144 13.04 2.31 -31.63
N LEU A 145 12.19 1.34 -31.31
CA LEU A 145 11.14 0.81 -32.19
C LEU A 145 9.84 1.64 -32.16
N GLY A 146 9.83 2.82 -31.53
CA GLY A 146 8.67 3.72 -31.49
C GLY A 146 7.58 3.31 -30.49
N ALA A 147 7.87 2.44 -29.51
CA ALA A 147 6.89 2.09 -28.47
C ALA A 147 6.64 3.26 -27.52
N GLY A 148 5.40 3.69 -27.41
CA GLY A 148 4.97 4.70 -26.44
C GLY A 148 5.08 4.21 -24.99
N TRP A 149 5.14 5.16 -24.04
CA TRP A 149 5.31 4.91 -22.59
C TRP A 149 4.34 3.88 -22.03
N LEU A 150 3.05 4.00 -22.34
CA LEU A 150 2.04 3.04 -21.88
C LEU A 150 2.29 1.62 -22.41
N ARG A 151 2.71 1.49 -23.68
CA ARG A 151 2.99 0.18 -24.28
C ARG A 151 4.18 -0.49 -23.60
N ILE A 152 5.22 0.28 -23.26
CA ILE A 152 6.39 -0.21 -22.53
C ILE A 152 5.97 -0.71 -21.15
N HIS A 153 5.15 0.05 -20.41
CA HIS A 153 4.66 -0.37 -19.08
C HIS A 153 3.84 -1.65 -19.16
N TRP A 154 2.86 -1.73 -20.05
CA TRP A 154 1.97 -2.89 -20.15
C TRP A 154 2.65 -4.15 -20.68
N LYS A 155 3.61 -4.01 -21.60
CA LYS A 155 4.23 -5.16 -22.28
C LYS A 155 5.59 -5.57 -21.74
N ILE A 156 6.29 -4.70 -21.03
CA ILE A 156 7.65 -4.98 -20.54
C ILE A 156 7.69 -4.85 -19.01
N VAL A 157 7.38 -3.67 -18.46
CA VAL A 157 7.58 -3.39 -17.03
C VAL A 157 6.63 -4.21 -16.14
N ILE A 158 5.32 -4.17 -16.40
CA ILE A 158 4.32 -4.88 -15.59
C ILE A 158 4.51 -6.41 -15.66
N PRO A 159 4.70 -7.05 -16.84
CA PRO A 159 4.95 -8.47 -16.89
C PRO A 159 6.22 -8.90 -16.15
N HIS A 160 7.29 -8.11 -16.23
CA HIS A 160 8.53 -8.37 -15.50
C HIS A 160 8.35 -8.17 -13.98
N ALA A 161 7.61 -7.16 -13.57
CA ALA A 161 7.35 -6.87 -12.16
C ALA A 161 6.31 -7.79 -11.50
N LYS A 162 5.59 -8.64 -12.26
CA LYS A 162 4.56 -9.55 -11.71
C LYS A 162 5.00 -10.35 -10.48
N PRO A 163 6.16 -10.99 -10.45
CA PRO A 163 6.59 -11.74 -9.26
C PRO A 163 6.75 -10.83 -8.04
N GLY A 164 7.33 -9.63 -8.20
CA GLY A 164 7.43 -8.65 -7.12
C GLY A 164 6.07 -8.12 -6.66
N MET A 165 5.14 -7.86 -7.61
CA MET A 165 3.77 -7.48 -7.27
C MET A 165 3.06 -8.59 -6.49
N ALA A 166 3.20 -9.86 -6.90
CA ALA A 166 2.59 -10.98 -6.21
C ALA A 166 3.10 -11.11 -4.77
N VAL A 167 4.41 -11.04 -4.56
CA VAL A 167 5.01 -11.08 -3.22
C VAL A 167 4.52 -9.90 -2.37
N GLY A 168 4.58 -8.68 -2.89
CA GLY A 168 4.10 -7.48 -2.18
C GLY A 168 2.61 -7.57 -1.84
N CYS A 169 1.77 -8.04 -2.77
CA CYS A 169 0.34 -8.22 -2.52
C CYS A 169 0.06 -9.28 -1.45
N ILE A 170 0.77 -10.41 -1.47
CA ILE A 170 0.60 -11.46 -0.44
C ILE A 170 1.01 -10.92 0.94
N MET A 171 2.16 -10.25 1.03
CA MET A 171 2.65 -9.69 2.29
C MET A 171 1.74 -8.58 2.86
N THR A 172 1.09 -7.82 1.99
CA THR A 172 0.20 -6.74 2.40
C THR A 172 -1.21 -7.25 2.74
N PHE A 173 -1.65 -8.35 2.10
CA PHE A 173 -2.97 -8.94 2.32
C PHE A 173 -3.06 -9.73 3.63
N MET A 174 -1.96 -10.39 4.05
CA MET A 174 -1.88 -11.17 5.29
C MET A 174 -1.94 -10.30 6.53
#